data_3f8f480156314e591385b90c55c4d93a
#
_entry.id   3f8f480156314e591385b90c55c4d93a
#
_cell.length_a   1.000
_cell.length_b   1.000
_cell.length_c   1.000
_cell.angle_alpha   90.00
_cell.angle_beta   90.00
_cell.angle_gamma   90.00
#
_symmetry.space_group_name_H-M   'P 1'
#
loop_
_entity.id
_entity.type
_entity.pdbx_description
1 polymer ?
#
loop_
_entity_poly.entity_id
_entity_poly.type
_entity_poly.pdbx_seq_one_letter_code
_entity_poly.pdbx_strand_id
1 'polypeptide(L)'
;MAAALRSWQSDPSAMYVVGSCCGPHPYPLMVRTFASIIGRIAKKQMKDLTGRLPSTVFAVCGGGSNLSAISYPYYKEKKVEIFGIESAGKGIASGAHAATITGKAPIGILLGARSNVLMDSGGQINESHTEASGLDFSGTGPEICYMASIGKINFKATSDKEAQETFLMMCRKTGILP
;
A
#
# COMPACT_ATOMS: atom_id res chain seq x y z
N MET A 1 0.96 -5.47 -14.35
CA MET A 1 2.32 -5.91 -13.96
C MET A 1 2.74 -7.23 -14.63
N ALA A 2 2.00 -8.31 -14.56
CA ALA A 2 2.38 -9.61 -15.18
C ALA A 2 2.65 -9.53 -16.69
N ALA A 3 1.83 -8.79 -17.45
CA ALA A 3 2.06 -8.57 -18.89
C ALA A 3 3.37 -7.80 -19.16
N ALA A 4 3.63 -6.75 -18.37
CA ALA A 4 4.87 -5.97 -18.49
C ALA A 4 6.12 -6.81 -18.18
N LEU A 5 6.05 -7.66 -17.15
CA LEU A 5 7.13 -8.59 -16.82
C LEU A 5 7.38 -9.61 -17.95
N ARG A 6 6.32 -10.17 -18.54
CA ARG A 6 6.46 -11.09 -19.70
C ARG A 6 7.10 -10.39 -20.89
N SER A 7 6.65 -9.18 -21.22
CA SER A 7 7.22 -8.40 -22.32
C SER A 7 8.70 -8.10 -22.09
N TRP A 8 9.05 -7.66 -20.87
CA TRP A 8 10.44 -7.39 -20.51
C TRP A 8 11.35 -8.63 -20.61
N GLN A 9 10.85 -9.80 -20.18
CA GLN A 9 11.62 -11.05 -20.25
C GLN A 9 11.79 -11.58 -21.68
N SER A 10 10.87 -11.26 -22.60
CA SER A 10 10.93 -11.71 -23.99
C SER A 10 11.63 -10.75 -24.93
N ASP A 11 11.92 -9.52 -24.51
CA ASP A 11 12.60 -8.51 -25.31
C ASP A 11 13.82 -7.96 -24.56
N PRO A 12 15.05 -8.34 -24.97
CA PRO A 12 16.29 -7.86 -24.34
C PRO A 12 16.49 -6.33 -24.42
N SER A 13 15.81 -5.64 -25.34
CA SER A 13 15.88 -4.20 -25.48
C SER A 13 14.91 -3.45 -24.58
N ALA A 14 13.92 -4.16 -24.00
CA ALA A 14 12.93 -3.55 -23.13
C ALA A 14 13.50 -3.20 -21.76
N MET A 15 13.07 -2.06 -21.22
CA MET A 15 13.37 -1.65 -19.85
C MET A 15 12.13 -1.78 -18.98
N TYR A 16 12.21 -2.55 -17.90
CA TYR A 16 11.12 -2.67 -16.93
C TYR A 16 11.19 -1.54 -15.92
N VAL A 17 10.20 -0.65 -15.95
CA VAL A 17 10.07 0.46 -15.00
C VAL A 17 8.93 0.14 -14.04
N VAL A 18 9.21 0.10 -12.74
CA VAL A 18 8.25 -0.25 -11.70
C VAL A 18 8.39 0.67 -10.49
N GLY A 19 7.26 1.11 -9.93
CA GLY A 19 7.21 1.90 -8.70
C GLY A 19 6.64 1.15 -7.51
N SER A 20 6.12 -0.06 -7.71
CA SER A 20 5.53 -0.88 -6.66
C SER A 20 6.60 -1.56 -5.80
N CYS A 21 6.33 -1.72 -4.51
CA CYS A 21 7.15 -2.53 -3.61
C CYS A 21 6.77 -4.02 -3.61
N CYS A 22 5.98 -4.47 -4.60
CA CYS A 22 5.66 -5.86 -4.83
C CYS A 22 6.77 -6.58 -5.60
N GLY A 23 6.81 -7.92 -5.48
CA GLY A 23 7.83 -8.74 -6.11
C GLY A 23 8.94 -9.14 -5.15
N PRO A 24 9.92 -9.94 -5.63
CA PRO A 24 11.00 -10.47 -4.81
C PRO A 24 12.07 -9.41 -4.48
N HIS A 25 12.96 -9.76 -3.58
CA HIS A 25 14.17 -8.97 -3.37
C HIS A 25 14.95 -8.83 -4.71
N PRO A 26 15.47 -7.62 -5.08
CA PRO A 26 15.57 -6.43 -4.21
C PRO A 26 14.46 -5.38 -4.38
N TYR A 27 13.41 -5.64 -5.16
CA TYR A 27 12.40 -4.61 -5.48
C TYR A 27 11.79 -3.91 -4.25
N PRO A 28 11.31 -4.60 -3.21
CA PRO A 28 10.77 -3.94 -2.02
C PRO A 28 11.79 -3.03 -1.34
N LEU A 29 13.04 -3.49 -1.22
CA LEU A 29 14.12 -2.72 -0.62
C LEU A 29 14.45 -1.46 -1.42
N MET A 30 14.55 -1.57 -2.75
CA MET A 30 14.87 -0.45 -3.64
C MET A 30 13.77 0.60 -3.56
N VAL A 31 12.50 0.21 -3.75
CA VAL A 31 11.37 1.13 -3.72
C VAL A 31 11.28 1.83 -2.37
N ARG A 32 11.32 1.10 -1.26
CA ARG A 32 11.35 1.68 0.07
C ARG A 32 12.51 2.65 0.25
N THR A 33 13.72 2.28 -0.15
CA THR A 33 14.92 3.10 0.06
C THR A 33 14.81 4.43 -0.65
N PHE A 34 14.45 4.41 -1.93
CA PHE A 34 14.30 5.64 -2.71
C PHE A 34 13.09 6.46 -2.27
N ALA A 35 11.92 5.84 -2.13
CA ALA A 35 10.69 6.54 -1.76
C ALA A 35 10.70 7.05 -0.31
N SER A 36 11.51 6.49 0.59
CA SER A 36 11.59 6.92 2.00
C SER A 36 12.09 8.37 2.19
N ILE A 37 12.58 9.02 1.13
CA ILE A 37 12.87 10.46 1.17
C ILE A 37 11.62 11.26 1.58
N ILE A 38 10.43 10.84 1.12
CA ILE A 38 9.14 11.45 1.48
C ILE A 38 8.93 11.41 3.00
N GLY A 39 9.07 10.24 3.60
CA GLY A 39 8.87 10.07 5.03
C GLY A 39 9.96 10.76 5.88
N ARG A 40 11.21 10.77 5.40
CA ARG A 40 12.31 11.48 6.09
C ARG A 40 12.09 12.98 6.13
N ILE A 41 11.70 13.57 5.01
CA ILE A 41 11.41 15.00 4.93
C ILE A 41 10.16 15.33 5.77
N ALA A 42 9.08 14.56 5.64
CA ALA A 42 7.86 14.77 6.44
C ALA A 42 8.13 14.68 7.94
N LYS A 43 8.95 13.71 8.38
CA LYS A 43 9.37 13.57 9.79
C LYS A 43 10.13 14.80 10.28
N LYS A 44 11.06 15.31 9.47
CA LYS A 44 11.82 16.52 9.79
C LYS A 44 10.89 17.74 9.86
N GLN A 45 10.08 17.98 8.85
CA GLN A 45 9.15 19.10 8.81
C GLN A 45 8.18 19.11 9.99
N MET A 46 7.62 17.94 10.33
CA MET A 46 6.73 17.79 11.48
C MET A 46 7.43 18.20 12.79
N LYS A 47 8.68 17.74 12.97
CA LYS A 47 9.46 18.09 14.15
C LYS A 47 9.83 19.58 14.19
N ASP A 48 10.20 20.16 13.05
CA ASP A 48 10.55 21.58 12.95
C ASP A 48 9.33 22.47 13.25
N LEU A 49 8.13 22.08 12.77
CA LEU A 49 6.91 22.86 12.95
C LEU A 49 6.29 22.72 14.35
N THR A 50 6.39 21.53 14.96
CA THR A 50 5.62 21.21 16.18
C THR A 50 6.49 20.90 17.41
N GLY A 51 7.79 20.80 17.24
CA GLY A 51 8.75 20.38 18.27
C GLY A 51 8.71 18.89 18.62
N ARG A 52 7.79 18.10 18.01
CA ARG A 52 7.56 16.68 18.36
C ARG A 52 7.29 15.82 17.12
N LEU A 53 7.38 14.51 17.29
CA LEU A 53 6.92 13.55 16.30
C LEU A 53 5.39 13.44 16.32
N PRO A 54 4.76 13.03 15.21
CA PRO A 54 3.33 12.74 15.20
C PRO A 54 3.02 11.56 16.12
N SER A 55 1.82 11.51 16.67
CA SER A 55 1.32 10.31 17.38
C SER A 55 0.96 9.20 16.40
N THR A 56 0.50 9.57 15.22
CA THR A 56 0.00 8.62 14.21
C THR A 56 0.44 9.02 12.80
N VAL A 57 0.77 8.04 11.99
CA VAL A 57 1.06 8.17 10.56
C VAL A 57 0.08 7.31 9.78
N PHE A 58 -0.59 7.89 8.80
CA PHE A 58 -1.50 7.21 7.89
C PHE A 58 -0.96 7.22 6.47
N ALA A 59 -1.17 6.12 5.75
CA ALA A 59 -0.98 6.08 4.31
C ALA A 59 -1.88 5.04 3.66
N VAL A 60 -2.24 5.27 2.41
CA VAL A 60 -2.96 4.30 1.60
C VAL A 60 -2.08 3.09 1.26
N CYS A 61 -2.69 1.92 1.14
CA CYS A 61 -2.01 0.67 0.83
C CYS A 61 -2.78 -0.13 -0.23
N GLY A 62 -2.30 -0.06 -1.48
CA GLY A 62 -2.51 -1.09 -2.48
C GLY A 62 -1.31 -2.02 -2.47
N GLY A 63 -0.38 -1.91 -3.41
CA GLY A 63 0.91 -2.61 -3.35
C GLY A 63 1.81 -2.23 -2.17
N GLY A 64 1.59 -1.07 -1.53
CA GLY A 64 2.25 -0.65 -0.31
C GLY A 64 3.42 0.34 -0.48
N SER A 65 3.69 0.86 -1.68
CA SER A 65 4.81 1.77 -1.92
C SER A 65 4.68 3.09 -1.15
N ASN A 66 3.51 3.74 -1.16
CA ASN A 66 3.25 4.96 -0.38
C ASN A 66 3.38 4.70 1.13
N LEU A 67 2.79 3.60 1.59
CA LEU A 67 2.85 3.23 3.00
C LEU A 67 4.30 2.99 3.45
N SER A 68 5.10 2.25 2.68
CA SER A 68 6.51 2.03 3.00
C SER A 68 7.32 3.32 2.97
N ALA A 69 7.05 4.22 2.01
CA ALA A 69 7.72 5.50 1.85
C ALA A 69 7.58 6.39 3.08
N ILE A 70 6.36 6.59 3.54
CA ILE A 70 6.06 7.49 4.66
C ILE A 70 6.38 6.84 6.02
N SER A 71 6.16 5.53 6.17
CA SER A 71 6.25 4.86 7.47
C SER A 71 7.67 4.40 7.84
N TYR A 72 8.53 4.10 6.88
CA TYR A 72 9.85 3.56 7.13
C TYR A 72 10.69 4.33 8.17
N PRO A 73 10.75 5.68 8.14
CA PRO A 73 11.50 6.45 9.14
C PRO A 73 10.95 6.37 10.56
N TYR A 74 9.75 5.81 10.73
CA TYR A 74 9.08 5.64 12.02
C TYR A 74 9.12 4.20 12.54
N TYR A 75 9.72 3.24 11.81
CA TYR A 75 9.73 1.84 12.24
C TYR A 75 10.42 1.63 13.61
N LYS A 76 11.38 2.48 13.96
CA LYS A 76 12.04 2.44 15.27
C LYS A 76 11.36 3.28 16.36
N GLU A 77 10.37 4.07 16.00
CA GLU A 77 9.66 4.97 16.92
C GLU A 77 8.52 4.22 17.62
N LYS A 78 8.74 3.85 18.88
CA LYS A 78 7.75 3.04 19.65
C LYS A 78 6.46 3.80 19.97
N LYS A 79 6.52 5.14 20.00
CA LYS A 79 5.37 6.01 20.35
C LYS A 79 4.58 6.48 19.13
N VAL A 80 4.97 6.09 17.93
CA VAL A 80 4.28 6.47 16.69
C VAL A 80 3.52 5.26 16.18
N GLU A 81 2.20 5.38 16.14
CA GLU A 81 1.34 4.39 15.51
C GLU A 81 1.35 4.57 14.00
N ILE A 82 1.33 3.46 13.26
CA ILE A 82 1.32 3.46 11.81
C ILE A 82 0.08 2.72 11.34
N PHE A 83 -0.68 3.35 10.43
CA PHE A 83 -1.86 2.77 9.82
C PHE A 83 -1.74 2.73 8.30
N GLY A 84 -1.93 1.53 7.73
CA GLY A 84 -2.18 1.32 6.32
C GLY A 84 -3.69 1.33 6.06
N ILE A 85 -4.14 2.09 5.08
CA ILE A 85 -5.56 2.18 4.70
C ILE A 85 -5.73 1.48 3.36
N GLU A 86 -6.48 0.39 3.36
CA GLU A 86 -6.80 -0.38 2.16
C GLU A 86 -8.16 0.03 1.59
N SER A 87 -8.36 -0.24 0.31
CA SER A 87 -9.67 -0.01 -0.30
C SER A 87 -10.59 -1.23 -0.11
N ALA A 88 -11.70 -0.99 0.57
CA ALA A 88 -12.76 -1.97 0.72
C ALA A 88 -13.72 -1.99 -0.50
N GLY A 89 -13.51 -1.16 -1.52
CA GLY A 89 -14.33 -1.15 -2.72
C GLY A 89 -15.82 -1.02 -2.41
N LYS A 90 -16.60 -2.01 -2.84
CA LYS A 90 -18.04 -2.14 -2.50
C LYS A 90 -18.31 -2.79 -1.14
N GLY A 91 -17.28 -2.93 -0.31
CA GLY A 91 -17.33 -3.62 0.98
C GLY A 91 -16.66 -4.99 0.92
N ILE A 92 -15.86 -5.34 1.94
CA ILE A 92 -15.11 -6.61 1.98
C ILE A 92 -16.04 -7.82 1.83
N ALA A 93 -17.22 -7.80 2.46
CA ALA A 93 -18.18 -8.90 2.40
C ALA A 93 -18.77 -9.12 0.99
N SER A 94 -18.69 -8.14 0.10
CA SER A 94 -19.17 -8.27 -1.28
C SER A 94 -18.25 -9.08 -2.18
N GLY A 95 -16.99 -9.28 -1.76
CA GLY A 95 -15.91 -9.84 -2.58
C GLY A 95 -15.33 -8.85 -3.60
N ALA A 96 -15.98 -7.71 -3.86
CA ALA A 96 -15.52 -6.67 -4.77
C ALA A 96 -14.73 -5.59 -3.99
N HIS A 97 -13.47 -5.88 -3.69
CA HIS A 97 -12.58 -5.02 -2.90
C HIS A 97 -11.11 -5.25 -3.28
N ALA A 98 -10.21 -4.37 -2.80
CA ALA A 98 -8.75 -4.50 -2.95
C ALA A 98 -8.04 -4.66 -1.59
N ALA A 99 -8.78 -4.94 -0.52
CA ALA A 99 -8.26 -5.09 0.84
C ALA A 99 -7.67 -6.49 1.05
N THR A 100 -6.35 -6.61 1.08
CA THR A 100 -5.67 -7.90 1.22
C THR A 100 -5.38 -8.27 2.67
N ILE A 101 -5.01 -7.32 3.50
CA ILE A 101 -4.71 -7.54 4.92
C ILE A 101 -5.99 -7.54 5.75
N THR A 102 -6.80 -6.49 5.66
CA THR A 102 -8.07 -6.38 6.39
C THR A 102 -9.11 -7.39 5.91
N GLY A 103 -9.10 -7.72 4.61
CA GLY A 103 -9.91 -8.79 4.02
C GLY A 103 -9.41 -10.19 4.33
N LYS A 104 -8.30 -10.33 5.08
CA LYS A 104 -7.69 -11.62 5.46
C LYS A 104 -7.38 -12.51 4.25
N ALA A 105 -6.92 -11.90 3.15
CA ALA A 105 -6.51 -12.65 1.98
C ALA A 105 -5.42 -13.69 2.34
N PRO A 106 -5.49 -14.89 1.77
CA PRO A 106 -4.51 -15.93 2.05
C PRO A 106 -3.10 -15.52 1.61
N ILE A 107 -2.11 -16.25 2.13
CA ILE A 107 -0.72 -16.09 1.70
C ILE A 107 -0.52 -16.91 0.43
N GLY A 108 -0.06 -16.24 -0.62
CA GLY A 108 0.25 -16.84 -1.91
C GLY A 108 1.56 -16.32 -2.49
N ILE A 109 1.85 -16.71 -3.72
CA ILE A 109 3.00 -16.22 -4.48
C ILE A 109 2.50 -15.22 -5.53
N LEU A 110 2.91 -13.97 -5.38
CA LEU A 110 2.60 -12.90 -6.33
C LEU A 110 3.90 -12.32 -6.89
N LEU A 111 4.04 -12.34 -8.23
CA LEU A 111 5.23 -11.81 -8.92
C LEU A 111 6.55 -12.38 -8.37
N GLY A 112 6.57 -13.65 -7.97
CA GLY A 112 7.74 -14.33 -7.43
C GLY A 112 8.03 -14.04 -5.94
N ALA A 113 7.13 -13.38 -5.22
CA ALA A 113 7.26 -13.11 -3.78
C ALA A 113 6.09 -13.66 -2.97
N ARG A 114 6.37 -14.08 -1.75
CA ARG A 114 5.35 -14.50 -0.79
C ARG A 114 4.63 -13.26 -0.22
N SER A 115 3.32 -13.18 -0.44
CA SER A 115 2.49 -12.01 -0.10
C SER A 115 1.08 -12.43 0.30
N ASN A 116 0.31 -11.51 0.90
CA ASN A 116 -1.14 -11.65 0.97
C ASN A 116 -1.73 -11.34 -0.40
N VAL A 117 -2.54 -12.24 -0.94
CA VAL A 117 -3.07 -12.16 -2.31
C VAL A 117 -4.54 -12.52 -2.33
N LEU A 118 -5.35 -11.69 -2.98
CA LEU A 118 -6.73 -12.04 -3.30
C LEU A 118 -6.69 -13.17 -4.33
N MET A 119 -7.05 -14.38 -3.90
CA MET A 119 -7.04 -15.56 -4.76
C MET A 119 -8.15 -16.53 -4.35
N ASP A 120 -8.56 -17.36 -5.30
CA ASP A 120 -9.51 -18.44 -5.08
C ASP A 120 -8.85 -19.67 -4.44
N SER A 121 -9.64 -20.72 -4.19
CA SER A 121 -9.16 -21.98 -3.61
C SER A 121 -8.21 -22.76 -4.53
N GLY A 122 -8.20 -22.46 -5.82
CA GLY A 122 -7.27 -23.01 -6.80
C GLY A 122 -5.96 -22.22 -6.90
N GLY A 123 -5.81 -21.15 -6.13
CA GLY A 123 -4.64 -20.27 -6.17
C GLY A 123 -4.62 -19.29 -7.33
N GLN A 124 -5.73 -19.13 -8.07
CA GLN A 124 -5.83 -18.15 -9.12
C GLN A 124 -6.12 -16.77 -8.52
N ILE A 125 -5.43 -15.74 -9.02
CA ILE A 125 -5.60 -14.37 -8.54
C ILE A 125 -6.99 -13.87 -8.93
N ASN A 126 -7.75 -13.42 -7.93
CA ASN A 126 -9.03 -12.75 -8.15
C ASN A 126 -8.80 -11.31 -8.60
N GLU A 127 -9.74 -10.79 -9.39
CA GLU A 127 -9.77 -9.38 -9.71
C GLU A 127 -10.06 -8.58 -8.44
N SER A 128 -9.29 -7.52 -8.24
CA SER A 128 -9.58 -6.51 -7.23
C SER A 128 -10.63 -5.52 -7.76
N HIS A 129 -11.26 -4.78 -6.86
CA HIS A 129 -12.21 -3.74 -7.25
C HIS A 129 -12.11 -2.54 -6.32
N THR A 130 -11.91 -1.36 -6.91
CA THR A 130 -12.06 -0.06 -6.25
C THR A 130 -12.09 1.05 -7.30
N GLU A 131 -12.77 2.15 -7.01
CA GLU A 131 -12.74 3.36 -7.83
C GLU A 131 -11.41 4.13 -7.66
N ALA A 132 -10.68 3.88 -6.59
CA ALA A 132 -9.33 4.41 -6.38
C ALA A 132 -8.32 3.62 -7.21
N SER A 133 -8.15 3.97 -8.49
CA SER A 133 -7.34 3.23 -9.47
C SER A 133 -5.91 2.93 -9.00
N GLY A 134 -5.30 3.82 -8.21
CA GLY A 134 -3.97 3.60 -7.61
C GLY A 134 -3.93 2.53 -6.52
N LEU A 135 -5.08 2.09 -6.01
CA LEU A 135 -5.23 1.04 -4.99
C LEU A 135 -5.83 -0.25 -5.55
N ASP A 136 -6.19 -0.27 -6.84
CA ASP A 136 -6.80 -1.44 -7.49
C ASP A 136 -5.74 -2.49 -7.81
N PHE A 137 -5.41 -3.28 -6.81
CA PHE A 137 -4.38 -4.31 -6.89
C PHE A 137 -4.68 -5.48 -5.97
N SER A 138 -4.53 -6.71 -6.49
CA SER A 138 -4.93 -7.95 -5.81
C SER A 138 -3.91 -8.45 -4.77
N GLY A 139 -2.88 -7.68 -4.42
CA GLY A 139 -1.85 -8.11 -3.48
C GLY A 139 -1.13 -6.97 -2.79
N THR A 140 -0.39 -7.29 -1.73
CA THR A 140 0.42 -6.33 -0.98
C THR A 140 1.88 -6.76 -0.96
N GLY A 141 2.80 -5.80 -1.00
CA GLY A 141 4.24 -6.06 -0.99
C GLY A 141 4.69 -6.89 0.21
N PRO A 142 5.66 -7.79 0.05
CA PRO A 142 6.03 -8.77 1.08
C PRO A 142 6.55 -8.13 2.37
N GLU A 143 7.25 -7.00 2.29
CA GLU A 143 7.69 -6.27 3.48
C GLU A 143 6.51 -5.71 4.28
N ILE A 144 5.51 -5.16 3.60
CA ILE A 144 4.29 -4.64 4.26
C ILE A 144 3.49 -5.77 4.89
N CYS A 145 3.36 -6.92 4.21
CA CYS A 145 2.74 -8.12 4.78
C CYS A 145 3.45 -8.56 6.07
N TYR A 146 4.77 -8.55 6.06
CA TYR A 146 5.56 -8.87 7.25
C TYR A 146 5.34 -7.84 8.37
N MET A 147 5.39 -6.54 8.08
CA MET A 147 5.15 -5.50 9.08
C MET A 147 3.74 -5.56 9.68
N ALA A 148 2.74 -5.96 8.90
CA ALA A 148 1.39 -6.25 9.38
C ALA A 148 1.39 -7.46 10.32
N SER A 149 2.04 -8.55 9.94
CA SER A 149 2.04 -9.81 10.71
C SER A 149 2.70 -9.69 12.09
N ILE A 150 3.68 -8.80 12.24
CA ILE A 150 4.32 -8.51 13.53
C ILE A 150 3.67 -7.34 14.30
N GLY A 151 2.54 -6.82 13.82
CA GLY A 151 1.81 -5.72 14.46
C GLY A 151 2.52 -4.36 14.44
N LYS A 152 3.52 -4.18 13.57
CA LYS A 152 4.21 -2.88 13.43
C LYS A 152 3.38 -1.86 12.65
N ILE A 153 2.57 -2.32 11.72
CA ILE A 153 1.61 -1.51 10.97
C ILE A 153 0.22 -2.07 11.22
N ASN A 154 -0.67 -1.23 11.70
CA ASN A 154 -2.09 -1.51 11.81
C ASN A 154 -2.78 -1.26 10.48
N PHE A 155 -3.87 -1.98 10.22
CA PHE A 155 -4.61 -1.82 8.98
C PHE A 155 -6.08 -1.48 9.23
N LYS A 156 -6.62 -0.64 8.37
CA LYS A 156 -8.04 -0.34 8.25
C LYS A 156 -8.40 -0.33 6.77
N ALA A 157 -9.68 -0.50 6.48
CA ALA A 157 -10.20 -0.39 5.12
C ALA A 157 -11.29 0.66 5.06
N THR A 158 -11.41 1.31 3.91
CA THR A 158 -12.44 2.32 3.61
C THR A 158 -13.14 1.94 2.31
N SER A 159 -14.46 2.07 2.27
CA SER A 159 -15.23 1.83 1.05
C SER A 159 -15.07 2.99 0.05
N ASP A 160 -15.34 2.72 -1.23
CA ASP A 160 -15.32 3.75 -2.28
C ASP A 160 -16.28 4.90 -1.95
N LYS A 161 -17.47 4.58 -1.41
CA LYS A 161 -18.45 5.57 -0.97
C LYS A 161 -17.90 6.49 0.13
N GLU A 162 -17.32 5.94 1.19
CA GLU A 162 -16.71 6.71 2.28
C GLU A 162 -15.56 7.58 1.78
N ALA A 163 -14.74 7.05 0.86
CA ALA A 163 -13.65 7.79 0.25
C ALA A 163 -14.16 9.00 -0.54
N GLN A 164 -15.19 8.83 -1.38
CA GLN A 164 -15.83 9.91 -2.14
C GLN A 164 -16.45 10.97 -1.24
N GLU A 165 -17.22 10.56 -0.23
CA GLU A 165 -17.83 11.47 0.73
C GLU A 165 -16.77 12.30 1.46
N THR A 166 -15.69 11.64 1.89
CA THR A 166 -14.55 12.31 2.56
C THR A 166 -13.81 13.24 1.62
N PHE A 167 -13.60 12.86 0.37
CA PHE A 167 -13.00 13.70 -0.67
C PHE A 167 -13.78 15.00 -0.83
N LEU A 168 -15.09 14.90 -1.05
CA LEU A 168 -15.97 16.07 -1.19
C LEU A 168 -15.97 16.96 0.06
N MET A 169 -15.99 16.34 1.24
CA MET A 169 -15.90 17.06 2.51
C MET A 169 -14.58 17.83 2.63
N MET A 170 -13.46 17.21 2.30
CA MET A 170 -12.14 17.85 2.35
C MET A 170 -12.05 19.02 1.38
N CYS A 171 -12.51 18.86 0.14
CA CYS A 171 -12.58 19.95 -0.85
C CYS A 171 -13.34 21.15 -0.30
N ARG A 172 -14.52 20.91 0.28
CA ARG A 172 -15.37 21.99 0.84
C ARG A 172 -14.75 22.69 2.05
N LYS A 173 -14.07 21.93 2.93
CA LYS A 173 -13.49 22.48 4.17
C LYS A 173 -12.15 23.18 3.98
N THR A 174 -11.36 22.73 3.05
CA THR A 174 -9.96 23.17 2.92
C THR A 174 -9.67 23.95 1.64
N GLY A 175 -10.54 23.83 0.62
CA GLY A 175 -10.27 24.35 -0.73
C GLY A 175 -9.19 23.56 -1.48
N ILE A 176 -8.68 22.47 -0.90
CA ILE A 176 -7.69 21.59 -1.52
C ILE A 176 -8.43 20.47 -2.22
N LEU A 177 -7.99 20.14 -3.43
CA LEU A 177 -8.41 18.95 -4.18
C LEU A 177 -7.40 17.85 -3.85
N PRO A 178 -7.70 16.93 -2.92
CA PRO A 178 -6.76 15.90 -2.49
C PRO A 178 -6.56 14.80 -3.54
#